data_c171578e6be39b6bc6735c77597cc2bd
#
_entry.id   c171578e6be39b6bc6735c77597cc2bd
#
_cell.length_a   1.000
_cell.length_b   1.000
_cell.length_c   1.000
_cell.angle_alpha   90.00
_cell.angle_beta   90.00
_cell.angle_gamma   90.00
#
_symmetry.space_group_name_H-M   'P 1'
#
loop_
_entity.id
_entity.type
_entity.pdbx_description
1 polymer ?
#
loop_
_entity_poly.entity_id
_entity_poly.type
_entity_poly.pdbx_seq_one_letter_code
_entity_poly.pdbx_strand_id
1 'polypeptide(L)'
;MMRQLKEQNADVLCLSEFFHSTNPIYYNNLNYLMVELGYPYYYYSWDDDGGDQWVGQAIFSKTPIIDSGMIRYPKPGMPEALIHADIAFNKDTIRFYTTHLQSVRFRKGDYESIEKIKNRDDSLLENSKNIFTKLKTGLIYRSRQADIVKKETQSSPHPYIITGDLNDVPNSYTYFTIRDGLQDAFLERGFGIGRTYSYLSPTLRIDYILATNAFEIQQFDCIEKNYSDHYMLVADLKLRD
;
A
#
# COMPACT_ATOMS: atom_id res chain seq x y z
N MET A 1 -9.47 -3.48 -14.05
CA MET A 1 -8.87 -2.47 -13.15
C MET A 1 -9.17 -1.03 -13.61
N MET A 2 -8.74 -0.54 -14.76
CA MET A 2 -8.91 0.87 -15.20
C MET A 2 -10.36 1.37 -15.18
N ARG A 3 -11.34 0.54 -15.64
CA ARG A 3 -12.77 0.89 -15.54
C ARG A 3 -13.19 1.11 -14.09
N GLN A 4 -12.70 0.29 -13.16
CA GLN A 4 -13.01 0.43 -11.73
C GLN A 4 -12.42 1.73 -11.15
N LEU A 5 -11.18 2.10 -11.49
CA LEU A 5 -10.59 3.38 -11.09
C LEU A 5 -11.43 4.56 -11.61
N LYS A 6 -11.90 4.47 -12.86
CA LYS A 6 -12.78 5.50 -13.45
C LYS A 6 -14.12 5.60 -12.72
N GLU A 7 -14.71 4.48 -12.34
CA GLU A 7 -15.99 4.44 -11.58
C GLU A 7 -15.83 5.07 -10.18
N GLN A 8 -14.71 4.87 -9.51
CA GLN A 8 -14.45 5.47 -8.21
C GLN A 8 -14.16 6.96 -8.28
N ASN A 9 -13.58 7.43 -9.39
CA ASN A 9 -13.34 8.83 -9.65
C ASN A 9 -12.65 9.60 -8.50
N ALA A 10 -11.79 8.91 -7.74
CA ALA A 10 -11.08 9.48 -6.60
C ALA A 10 -10.24 10.71 -7.00
N ASP A 11 -9.96 11.63 -6.07
CA ASP A 11 -9.11 12.79 -6.33
C ASP A 11 -7.63 12.42 -6.35
N VAL A 12 -7.26 11.42 -5.56
CA VAL A 12 -5.89 10.90 -5.43
C VAL A 12 -5.89 9.39 -5.53
N LEU A 13 -4.94 8.83 -6.27
CA LEU A 13 -4.66 7.39 -6.33
C LEU A 13 -3.28 7.13 -5.75
N CYS A 14 -3.21 6.21 -4.80
CA CYS A 14 -1.97 5.67 -4.26
C CYS A 14 -1.86 4.21 -4.69
N LEU A 15 -0.85 3.88 -5.49
CA LEU A 15 -0.70 2.58 -6.13
C LEU A 15 0.62 1.94 -5.71
N SER A 16 0.55 0.74 -5.17
CA SER A 16 1.71 -0.12 -4.93
C SER A 16 1.93 -1.06 -6.11
N GLU A 17 3.19 -1.44 -6.35
CA GLU A 17 3.58 -2.31 -7.46
C GLU A 17 3.06 -1.82 -8.83
N PHE A 18 2.99 -0.49 -8.98
CA PHE A 18 2.56 0.12 -10.23
C PHE A 18 3.57 -0.19 -11.34
N PHE A 19 3.10 -0.89 -12.37
CA PHE A 19 3.90 -1.23 -13.54
C PHE A 19 3.76 -0.18 -14.62
N HIS A 20 4.87 0.23 -15.20
CA HIS A 20 4.93 1.06 -16.40
C HIS A 20 6.01 0.54 -17.35
N SER A 21 5.76 0.66 -18.65
CA SER A 21 6.74 0.37 -19.70
C SER A 21 6.63 1.37 -20.84
N THR A 22 7.78 1.70 -21.43
CA THR A 22 7.86 2.43 -22.70
C THR A 22 7.86 1.52 -23.91
N ASN A 23 7.97 0.21 -23.71
CA ASN A 23 7.90 -0.77 -24.78
C ASN A 23 6.46 -0.92 -25.31
N PRO A 24 6.23 -0.76 -26.64
CA PRO A 24 4.89 -0.81 -27.21
C PRO A 24 4.20 -2.18 -27.12
N ILE A 25 4.91 -3.23 -26.71
CA ILE A 25 4.32 -4.55 -26.44
C ILE A 25 3.49 -4.52 -25.14
N TYR A 26 3.83 -3.62 -24.20
CA TYR A 26 3.17 -3.45 -22.93
C TYR A 26 2.26 -2.22 -22.91
N TYR A 27 1.37 -2.13 -21.92
CA TYR A 27 0.52 -0.96 -21.74
C TYR A 27 1.31 0.22 -21.17
N ASN A 28 1.14 1.39 -21.77
CA ASN A 28 1.61 2.65 -21.21
C ASN A 28 0.64 3.13 -20.12
N ASN A 29 0.77 2.57 -18.93
CA ASN A 29 -0.14 2.82 -17.82
C ASN A 29 -0.07 4.28 -17.32
N LEU A 30 1.10 4.94 -17.38
CA LEU A 30 1.23 6.36 -17.04
C LEU A 30 0.33 7.22 -17.96
N ASN A 31 0.50 7.08 -19.27
CA ASN A 31 -0.30 7.85 -20.22
C ASN A 31 -1.81 7.61 -20.04
N TYR A 32 -2.20 6.37 -19.79
CA TYR A 32 -3.59 6.03 -19.56
C TYR A 32 -4.17 6.74 -18.32
N LEU A 33 -3.46 6.72 -17.20
CA LEU A 33 -3.90 7.41 -15.97
C LEU A 33 -3.93 8.92 -16.14
N MET A 34 -2.91 9.49 -16.79
CA MET A 34 -2.80 10.93 -16.97
C MET A 34 -3.87 11.47 -17.93
N VAL A 35 -4.01 10.84 -19.09
CA VAL A 35 -4.85 11.37 -20.19
C VAL A 35 -6.28 10.83 -20.12
N GLU A 36 -6.43 9.50 -20.03
CA GLU A 36 -7.76 8.88 -20.13
C GLU A 36 -8.56 8.95 -18.81
N LEU A 37 -7.86 8.92 -17.68
CA LEU A 37 -8.50 9.00 -16.35
C LEU A 37 -8.42 10.40 -15.72
N GLY A 38 -7.65 11.33 -16.31
CA GLY A 38 -7.59 12.72 -15.88
C GLY A 38 -6.79 12.97 -14.61
N TYR A 39 -5.67 12.27 -14.44
CA TYR A 39 -4.70 12.49 -13.35
C TYR A 39 -3.42 13.14 -13.91
N PRO A 40 -3.40 14.43 -14.18
CA PRO A 40 -2.27 15.07 -14.86
C PRO A 40 -1.02 15.21 -13.99
N TYR A 41 -1.15 15.08 -12.68
CA TYR A 41 -0.05 15.19 -11.73
C TYR A 41 0.26 13.84 -11.13
N TYR A 42 1.56 13.49 -11.05
CA TYR A 42 1.98 12.25 -10.41
C TYR A 42 3.39 12.33 -9.84
N TYR A 43 3.67 11.48 -8.86
CA TYR A 43 5.00 11.13 -8.39
C TYR A 43 5.14 9.61 -8.41
N TYR A 44 6.26 9.11 -8.98
CA TYR A 44 6.50 7.68 -9.16
C TYR A 44 7.92 7.33 -8.73
N SER A 45 8.13 6.23 -8.02
CA SER A 45 9.44 5.85 -7.49
C SER A 45 10.43 5.37 -8.54
N TRP A 46 9.96 5.01 -9.73
CA TRP A 46 10.77 4.55 -10.87
C TRP A 46 11.74 3.44 -10.49
N ASP A 47 11.27 2.41 -9.81
CA ASP A 47 12.08 1.27 -9.44
C ASP A 47 12.33 0.42 -10.70
N ASP A 48 13.60 0.33 -11.09
CA ASP A 48 14.03 -0.33 -12.32
C ASP A 48 14.02 -1.85 -12.14
N ASP A 49 13.46 -2.56 -13.10
CA ASP A 49 13.55 -4.02 -13.20
C ASP A 49 14.47 -4.47 -14.36
N GLY A 50 15.11 -3.51 -15.03
CA GLY A 50 16.03 -3.71 -16.16
C GLY A 50 15.44 -3.30 -17.51
N GLY A 51 15.94 -2.22 -18.05
CA GLY A 51 15.65 -1.79 -19.41
C GLY A 51 14.49 -0.79 -19.54
N ASP A 52 13.38 -1.22 -20.15
CA ASP A 52 12.25 -0.36 -20.52
C ASP A 52 11.00 -0.57 -19.65
N GLN A 53 11.18 -1.23 -18.51
CA GLN A 53 10.11 -1.60 -17.58
C GLN A 53 10.44 -1.09 -16.19
N TRP A 54 9.42 -0.62 -15.48
CA TRP A 54 9.53 -0.12 -14.12
C TRP A 54 8.36 -0.64 -13.28
N VAL A 55 8.66 -1.00 -12.06
CA VAL A 55 7.66 -1.33 -11.04
C VAL A 55 7.96 -0.48 -9.81
N GLY A 56 6.95 0.08 -9.18
CA GLY A 56 7.19 0.87 -7.98
C GLY A 56 5.93 1.43 -7.37
N GLN A 57 6.11 2.43 -6.54
CA GLN A 57 5.03 3.13 -5.88
C GLN A 57 4.68 4.41 -6.62
N ALA A 58 3.41 4.70 -6.78
CA ALA A 58 2.96 5.89 -7.47
C ALA A 58 1.82 6.59 -6.73
N ILE A 59 1.88 7.93 -6.72
CA ILE A 59 0.79 8.79 -6.30
C ILE A 59 0.36 9.60 -7.52
N PHE A 60 -0.93 9.52 -7.87
CA PHE A 60 -1.54 10.32 -8.93
C PHE A 60 -2.58 11.26 -8.35
N SER A 61 -2.66 12.47 -8.87
CA SER A 61 -3.59 13.49 -8.40
C SER A 61 -4.27 14.23 -9.55
N LYS A 62 -5.53 14.62 -9.34
CA LYS A 62 -6.25 15.56 -10.22
C LYS A 62 -5.86 17.01 -9.97
N THR A 63 -5.33 17.33 -8.80
CA THR A 63 -4.88 18.66 -8.40
C THR A 63 -3.35 18.72 -8.28
N PRO A 64 -2.74 19.93 -8.34
CA PRO A 64 -1.28 20.04 -8.40
C PRO A 64 -0.54 19.40 -7.23
N ILE A 65 0.50 18.65 -7.54
CA ILE A 65 1.53 18.23 -6.59
C ILE A 65 2.55 19.36 -6.51
N ILE A 66 2.75 19.93 -5.32
CA ILE A 66 3.61 21.09 -5.09
C ILE A 66 4.98 20.71 -4.51
N ASP A 67 5.07 19.55 -3.86
CA ASP A 67 6.30 18.93 -3.39
C ASP A 67 6.16 17.42 -3.37
N SER A 68 7.27 16.69 -3.45
CA SER A 68 7.27 15.24 -3.40
C SER A 68 8.65 14.71 -3.00
N GLY A 69 8.68 13.51 -2.45
CA GLY A 69 9.92 12.89 -2.05
C GLY A 69 9.83 11.40 -1.80
N MET A 70 10.98 10.78 -1.58
CA MET A 70 11.11 9.35 -1.38
C MET A 70 12.18 9.02 -0.35
N ILE A 71 11.87 8.07 0.51
CA ILE A 71 12.81 7.43 1.42
C ILE A 71 12.87 5.95 1.07
N ARG A 72 14.02 5.50 0.57
CA ARG A 72 14.26 4.07 0.33
C ARG A 72 14.58 3.36 1.63
N TYR A 73 13.96 2.20 1.81
CA TYR A 73 14.25 1.38 2.98
C TYR A 73 15.62 0.71 2.86
N PRO A 74 16.33 0.54 3.99
CA PRO A 74 17.61 -0.16 4.00
C PRO A 74 17.47 -1.60 3.49
N LYS A 75 18.48 -2.05 2.72
CA LYS A 75 18.56 -3.45 2.27
C LYS A 75 18.48 -4.43 3.47
N PRO A 76 17.98 -5.66 3.26
CA PRO A 76 18.11 -6.44 2.03
C PRO A 76 16.85 -6.48 1.14
N GLY A 77 15.87 -5.63 1.34
CA GLY A 77 14.65 -5.61 0.51
C GLY A 77 14.90 -5.35 -0.97
N MET A 78 13.88 -5.58 -1.78
CA MET A 78 13.68 -4.93 -3.08
C MET A 78 13.63 -3.43 -2.86
N PRO A 79 13.64 -2.60 -3.92
CA PRO A 79 13.53 -1.15 -3.80
C PRO A 79 12.15 -0.73 -3.26
N GLU A 80 11.85 -1.18 -2.04
CA GLU A 80 10.68 -0.75 -1.30
C GLU A 80 10.98 0.61 -0.69
N ALA A 81 10.01 1.50 -0.76
CA ALA A 81 10.16 2.88 -0.34
C ALA A 81 8.90 3.41 0.33
N LEU A 82 9.07 4.46 1.12
CA LEU A 82 8.03 5.42 1.46
C LEU A 82 8.15 6.57 0.48
N ILE A 83 7.10 6.88 -0.27
CA ILE A 83 7.02 8.08 -1.08
C ILE A 83 5.95 9.02 -0.51
N HIS A 84 6.11 10.32 -0.78
CA HIS A 84 5.08 11.30 -0.47
C HIS A 84 4.87 12.29 -1.61
N ALA A 85 3.68 12.89 -1.61
CA ALA A 85 3.31 14.02 -2.44
C ALA A 85 2.49 15.02 -1.63
N ASP A 86 2.88 16.29 -1.66
CA ASP A 86 2.13 17.40 -1.13
C ASP A 86 1.19 17.92 -2.20
N ILE A 87 -0.10 17.78 -1.97
CA ILE A 87 -1.14 18.04 -2.96
C ILE A 87 -1.92 19.27 -2.52
N ALA A 88 -2.09 20.22 -3.45
CA ALA A 88 -2.87 21.43 -3.22
C ALA A 88 -4.37 21.15 -3.37
N PHE A 89 -5.14 21.39 -2.30
CA PHE A 89 -6.60 21.36 -2.29
C PHE A 89 -7.14 22.73 -1.88
N ASN A 90 -7.57 23.54 -2.84
CA ASN A 90 -8.01 24.92 -2.63
C ASN A 90 -6.94 25.75 -1.92
N LYS A 91 -7.17 26.12 -0.63
CA LYS A 91 -6.25 26.88 0.21
C LYS A 91 -5.33 26.00 1.07
N ASP A 92 -5.61 24.72 1.13
CA ASP A 92 -4.94 23.77 2.02
C ASP A 92 -3.95 22.91 1.25
N THR A 93 -2.94 22.41 1.94
CA THR A 93 -2.02 21.40 1.43
C THR A 93 -2.18 20.13 2.25
N ILE A 94 -2.35 19.01 1.57
CA ILE A 94 -2.47 17.69 2.18
C ILE A 94 -1.33 16.83 1.70
N ARG A 95 -0.60 16.20 2.63
CA ARG A 95 0.44 15.24 2.30
C ARG A 95 -0.13 13.84 2.19
N PHE A 96 0.10 13.20 1.05
CA PHE A 96 -0.19 11.80 0.85
C PHE A 96 1.10 11.00 0.92
N TYR A 97 1.12 10.00 1.77
CA TYR A 97 2.17 8.99 1.80
C TYR A 97 1.65 7.69 1.20
N THR A 98 2.51 6.97 0.47
CA THR A 98 2.25 5.56 0.16
C THR A 98 3.50 4.72 0.38
N THR A 99 3.30 3.52 0.88
CA THR A 99 4.39 2.60 1.19
C THR A 99 4.01 1.16 0.87
N HIS A 100 5.00 0.38 0.50
CA HIS A 100 4.94 -1.07 0.43
C HIS A 100 6.06 -1.62 1.31
N LEU A 101 5.71 -2.26 2.42
CA LEU A 101 6.68 -2.80 3.35
C LEU A 101 7.11 -4.20 2.95
N GLN A 102 8.19 -4.69 3.57
CA GLN A 102 8.82 -5.97 3.25
C GLN A 102 7.82 -7.13 3.21
N SER A 103 7.61 -7.68 2.03
CA SER A 103 6.86 -8.91 1.83
C SER A 103 7.58 -10.13 2.39
N VAL A 104 6.84 -11.13 2.83
CA VAL A 104 7.39 -12.44 3.26
C VAL A 104 8.00 -13.20 2.07
N ARG A 105 7.61 -12.85 0.83
CA ARG A 105 8.07 -13.49 -0.41
C ARG A 105 7.87 -15.00 -0.42
N PHE A 106 6.65 -15.42 -0.15
CA PHE A 106 6.27 -16.80 -0.31
C PHE A 106 6.38 -17.24 -1.78
N ARG A 107 7.02 -18.39 -2.00
CA ARG A 107 7.06 -19.06 -3.29
C ARG A 107 5.92 -20.08 -3.37
N LYS A 108 5.64 -20.59 -4.57
CA LYS A 108 4.58 -21.59 -4.78
C LYS A 108 4.67 -22.76 -3.79
N GLY A 109 5.86 -23.31 -3.56
CA GLY A 109 6.06 -24.39 -2.59
C GLY A 109 5.82 -24.01 -1.13
N ASP A 110 5.92 -22.72 -0.77
CA ASP A 110 5.59 -22.25 0.57
C ASP A 110 4.06 -22.26 0.79
N TYR A 111 3.27 -21.86 -0.21
CA TYR A 111 1.80 -21.95 -0.16
C TYR A 111 1.33 -23.40 -0.04
N GLU A 112 1.92 -24.32 -0.79
CA GLU A 112 1.64 -25.77 -0.69
C GLU A 112 1.98 -26.29 0.72
N SER A 113 3.09 -25.82 1.30
CA SER A 113 3.50 -26.17 2.66
C SER A 113 2.54 -25.61 3.72
N ILE A 114 2.06 -24.37 3.55
CA ILE A 114 1.07 -23.77 4.43
C ILE A 114 -0.26 -24.54 4.39
N GLU A 115 -0.70 -24.96 3.20
CA GLU A 115 -1.90 -25.79 3.06
C GLU A 115 -1.76 -27.16 3.76
N LYS A 116 -0.60 -27.81 3.63
CA LYS A 116 -0.30 -29.05 4.35
C LYS A 116 -0.32 -28.85 5.87
N ILE A 117 0.24 -27.74 6.35
CA ILE A 117 0.20 -27.37 7.77
C ILE A 117 -1.24 -27.20 8.25
N LYS A 118 -2.09 -26.52 7.50
CA LYS A 118 -3.52 -26.36 7.82
C LYS A 118 -4.24 -27.70 7.90
N ASN A 119 -3.90 -28.64 7.03
CA ASN A 119 -4.51 -29.97 6.95
C ASN A 119 -3.92 -31.01 7.92
N ARG A 120 -2.96 -30.62 8.79
CA ARG A 120 -2.28 -31.48 9.79
C ARG A 120 -1.59 -32.71 9.20
N ASP A 121 -0.92 -32.55 8.06
CA ASP A 121 -0.15 -33.61 7.41
C ASP A 121 1.19 -33.87 8.17
N ASP A 122 1.62 -35.14 8.32
CA ASP A 122 2.76 -35.54 9.15
C ASP A 122 4.15 -35.06 8.68
N SER A 123 4.24 -34.45 7.48
CA SER A 123 5.50 -33.85 6.98
C SER A 123 5.84 -32.45 7.53
N LEU A 124 5.27 -32.10 8.70
CA LEU A 124 5.15 -30.73 9.24
C LEU A 124 6.48 -30.06 9.67
N LEU A 125 7.48 -30.80 10.14
CA LEU A 125 8.59 -30.20 10.90
C LEU A 125 9.62 -29.45 10.05
N GLU A 126 9.94 -29.93 8.88
CA GLU A 126 10.97 -29.29 8.01
C GLU A 126 10.41 -28.10 7.24
N ASN A 127 9.18 -28.24 6.72
CA ASN A 127 8.50 -27.19 5.99
C ASN A 127 8.12 -26.01 6.89
N SER A 128 7.72 -26.28 8.15
CA SER A 128 7.35 -25.24 9.11
C SER A 128 8.55 -24.37 9.54
N LYS A 129 9.76 -24.92 9.67
CA LYS A 129 10.97 -24.15 10.01
C LYS A 129 11.29 -23.07 8.95
N ASN A 130 11.20 -23.43 7.68
CA ASN A 130 11.48 -22.50 6.58
C ASN A 130 10.43 -21.36 6.54
N ILE A 131 9.15 -21.70 6.63
CA ILE A 131 8.05 -20.71 6.71
C ILE A 131 8.22 -19.80 7.91
N PHE A 132 8.49 -20.36 9.08
CA PHE A 132 8.72 -19.59 10.31
C PHE A 132 9.92 -18.65 10.18
N THR A 133 11.02 -19.09 9.55
CA THR A 133 12.20 -18.25 9.32
C THR A 133 11.88 -17.09 8.39
N LYS A 134 11.12 -17.31 7.31
CA LYS A 134 10.68 -16.25 6.39
C LYS A 134 9.77 -15.25 7.09
N LEU A 135 8.78 -15.73 7.86
CA LEU A 135 7.89 -14.88 8.65
C LEU A 135 8.66 -14.02 9.65
N LYS A 136 9.56 -14.63 10.43
CA LYS A 136 10.41 -13.92 11.39
C LYS A 136 11.26 -12.85 10.72
N THR A 137 11.88 -13.17 9.59
CA THR A 137 12.68 -12.22 8.81
C THR A 137 11.84 -11.05 8.31
N GLY A 138 10.67 -11.34 7.74
CA GLY A 138 9.72 -10.31 7.32
C GLY A 138 9.31 -9.39 8.47
N LEU A 139 8.96 -9.94 9.63
CA LEU A 139 8.59 -9.16 10.82
C LEU A 139 9.72 -8.23 11.28
N ILE A 140 10.98 -8.70 11.30
CA ILE A 140 12.14 -7.89 11.70
C ILE A 140 12.34 -6.71 10.73
N TYR A 141 12.21 -6.95 9.43
CA TYR A 141 12.38 -5.85 8.46
C TYR A 141 11.22 -4.86 8.51
N ARG A 142 9.99 -5.34 8.56
CA ARG A 142 8.81 -4.47 8.67
C ARG A 142 8.82 -3.62 9.95
N SER A 143 9.27 -4.16 11.08
CA SER A 143 9.36 -3.35 12.29
C SER A 143 10.33 -2.17 12.13
N ARG A 144 11.49 -2.37 11.50
CA ARG A 144 12.45 -1.30 11.21
C ARG A 144 11.91 -0.30 10.19
N GLN A 145 11.21 -0.78 9.17
CA GLN A 145 10.57 0.07 8.18
C GLN A 145 9.44 0.90 8.81
N ALA A 146 8.65 0.32 9.71
CA ALA A 146 7.62 1.02 10.46
C ALA A 146 8.18 2.16 11.32
N ASP A 147 9.33 1.96 11.97
CA ASP A 147 10.02 3.02 12.73
C ASP A 147 10.46 4.18 11.82
N ILE A 148 10.92 3.88 10.60
CA ILE A 148 11.28 4.89 9.60
C ILE A 148 10.02 5.65 9.16
N VAL A 149 8.93 4.95 8.82
CA VAL A 149 7.65 5.56 8.44
C VAL A 149 7.15 6.47 9.55
N LYS A 150 7.11 6.00 10.79
CA LYS A 150 6.67 6.79 11.94
C LYS A 150 7.49 8.07 12.10
N LYS A 151 8.83 7.96 12.06
CA LYS A 151 9.72 9.11 12.18
C LYS A 151 9.46 10.15 11.10
N GLU A 152 9.27 9.70 9.86
CA GLU A 152 9.01 10.59 8.72
C GLU A 152 7.64 11.26 8.83
N THR A 153 6.61 10.51 9.10
CA THR A 153 5.24 11.03 9.19
C THR A 153 5.06 12.00 10.36
N GLN A 154 5.77 11.79 11.48
CA GLN A 154 5.78 12.72 12.61
C GLN A 154 6.38 14.09 12.28
N SER A 155 7.24 14.17 11.27
CA SER A 155 7.85 15.42 10.80
C SER A 155 7.05 16.11 9.70
N SER A 156 5.89 15.60 9.32
CA SER A 156 5.06 16.17 8.27
C SER A 156 4.62 17.59 8.61
N PRO A 157 4.86 18.58 7.74
CA PRO A 157 4.40 19.95 7.95
C PRO A 157 2.91 20.14 7.68
N HIS A 158 2.25 19.13 7.09
CA HIS A 158 0.86 19.17 6.67
C HIS A 158 0.04 18.05 7.30
N PRO A 159 -1.29 18.23 7.42
CA PRO A 159 -2.20 17.12 7.63
C PRO A 159 -1.91 16.03 6.58
N TYR A 160 -1.92 14.75 6.99
CA TYR A 160 -1.53 13.70 6.06
C TYR A 160 -2.43 12.47 6.12
N ILE A 161 -2.40 11.77 5.00
CA ILE A 161 -2.99 10.45 4.82
C ILE A 161 -1.85 9.51 4.42
N ILE A 162 -1.74 8.37 5.07
CA ILE A 162 -0.81 7.30 4.69
C ILE A 162 -1.58 6.07 4.23
N THR A 163 -1.19 5.56 3.07
CA THR A 163 -1.79 4.37 2.45
C THR A 163 -0.72 3.34 2.15
N GLY A 164 -1.12 2.11 1.91
CA GLY A 164 -0.24 1.10 1.34
C GLY A 164 -0.41 -0.28 1.93
N ASP A 165 0.35 -1.20 1.34
CA ASP A 165 0.51 -2.55 1.82
C ASP A 165 1.59 -2.59 2.91
N LEU A 166 1.16 -2.74 4.16
CA LEU A 166 2.06 -2.91 5.29
C LEU A 166 2.59 -4.35 5.40
N ASN A 167 2.08 -5.27 4.57
CA ASN A 167 2.41 -6.70 4.63
C ASN A 167 2.27 -7.31 6.03
N ASP A 168 1.51 -6.66 6.91
CA ASP A 168 1.34 -7.03 8.31
C ASP A 168 -0.10 -6.81 8.80
N VAL A 169 -0.48 -7.57 9.80
CA VAL A 169 -1.85 -7.63 10.31
C VAL A 169 -2.13 -6.57 11.38
N PRO A 170 -3.43 -6.26 11.71
CA PRO A 170 -3.80 -5.17 12.63
C PRO A 170 -3.34 -5.36 14.09
N ASN A 171 -2.85 -6.53 14.46
CA ASN A 171 -2.31 -6.81 15.80
C ASN A 171 -0.78 -6.88 15.82
N SER A 172 -0.10 -6.36 14.79
CA SER A 172 1.35 -6.34 14.68
C SER A 172 2.00 -5.08 15.23
N TYR A 173 3.29 -5.18 15.57
CA TYR A 173 4.12 -4.01 15.90
C TYR A 173 4.09 -2.98 14.77
N THR A 174 4.21 -3.42 13.53
CA THR A 174 4.21 -2.60 12.32
C THR A 174 2.96 -1.72 12.27
N TYR A 175 1.78 -2.32 12.39
CA TYR A 175 0.52 -1.60 12.35
C TYR A 175 0.39 -0.60 13.50
N PHE A 176 0.63 -1.02 14.75
CA PHE A 176 0.51 -0.11 15.90
C PHE A 176 1.50 1.05 15.84
N THR A 177 2.72 0.80 15.34
CA THR A 177 3.75 1.83 15.20
C THR A 177 3.35 2.89 14.18
N ILE A 178 2.85 2.49 13.01
CA ILE A 178 2.46 3.43 11.95
C ILE A 178 1.14 4.13 12.29
N ARG A 179 0.18 3.39 12.87
CA ARG A 179 -1.14 3.93 13.22
C ARG A 179 -1.10 4.89 14.43
N ASP A 180 -0.03 4.93 15.19
CA ASP A 180 0.02 5.72 16.43
C ASP A 180 -0.38 7.19 16.22
N GLY A 181 -1.50 7.60 16.84
CA GLY A 181 -2.11 8.91 16.65
C GLY A 181 -2.94 9.09 15.39
N LEU A 182 -3.14 8.06 14.58
CA LEU A 182 -3.93 8.11 13.35
C LEU A 182 -5.27 7.37 13.47
N GLN A 183 -6.24 7.81 12.71
CA GLN A 183 -7.50 7.13 12.46
C GLN A 183 -7.27 6.06 11.37
N ASP A 184 -7.83 4.87 11.54
CA ASP A 184 -7.86 3.82 10.52
C ASP A 184 -9.22 3.87 9.82
N ALA A 185 -9.24 4.12 8.52
CA ALA A 185 -10.48 4.32 7.77
C ALA A 185 -11.43 3.12 7.85
N PHE A 186 -10.90 1.90 7.86
CA PHE A 186 -11.71 0.70 8.07
C PHE A 186 -12.35 0.67 9.48
N LEU A 187 -11.60 1.03 10.52
CA LEU A 187 -12.14 1.01 11.88
C LEU A 187 -13.21 2.10 12.12
N GLU A 188 -13.12 3.21 11.38
CA GLU A 188 -14.06 4.32 11.48
C GLU A 188 -15.36 4.07 10.68
N ARG A 189 -15.26 3.50 9.47
CA ARG A 189 -16.37 3.41 8.53
C ARG A 189 -16.51 2.06 7.82
N GLY A 190 -15.56 1.15 8.01
CA GLY A 190 -15.61 -0.18 7.41
C GLY A 190 -16.59 -1.12 8.12
N PHE A 191 -16.92 -2.20 7.45
CA PHE A 191 -17.78 -3.25 7.98
C PHE A 191 -17.18 -4.64 7.73
N GLY A 192 -17.46 -5.58 8.63
CA GLY A 192 -17.05 -6.98 8.48
C GLY A 192 -15.62 -7.25 8.93
N ILE A 193 -14.93 -8.17 8.25
CA ILE A 193 -13.60 -8.66 8.64
C ILE A 193 -12.49 -7.76 8.10
N GLY A 194 -12.75 -6.99 7.03
CA GLY A 194 -11.79 -6.08 6.42
C GLY A 194 -10.67 -6.76 5.65
N ARG A 195 -10.90 -7.95 5.10
CA ARG A 195 -9.94 -8.65 4.27
C ARG A 195 -9.50 -7.79 3.08
N THR A 196 -8.19 -7.68 2.86
CA THR A 196 -7.63 -6.95 1.73
C THR A 196 -6.78 -7.80 0.80
N TYR A 197 -6.40 -9.00 1.21
CA TYR A 197 -5.60 -9.95 0.44
C TYR A 197 -6.37 -11.25 0.17
N SER A 198 -6.37 -11.72 -1.09
CA SER A 198 -7.23 -12.83 -1.53
C SER A 198 -6.72 -14.22 -1.19
N TYR A 199 -5.41 -14.35 -0.87
CA TYR A 199 -4.79 -15.63 -0.54
C TYR A 199 -4.58 -15.81 0.97
N LEU A 200 -4.13 -16.98 1.37
CA LEU A 200 -3.72 -17.41 2.72
C LEU A 200 -4.84 -17.49 3.75
N SER A 201 -5.61 -16.45 3.96
CA SER A 201 -6.63 -16.42 4.99
C SER A 201 -7.79 -15.50 4.61
N PRO A 202 -9.05 -15.88 4.93
CA PRO A 202 -10.20 -15.01 4.70
C PRO A 202 -10.24 -13.79 5.64
N THR A 203 -9.29 -13.66 6.55
CA THR A 203 -9.23 -12.58 7.54
C THR A 203 -8.00 -11.68 7.38
N LEU A 204 -7.24 -11.83 6.29
CA LEU A 204 -5.97 -11.14 6.13
C LEU A 204 -6.19 -9.71 5.64
N ARG A 205 -6.02 -8.75 6.54
CA ARG A 205 -6.01 -7.31 6.28
C ARG A 205 -4.57 -6.81 6.41
N ILE A 206 -3.96 -6.42 5.31
CA ILE A 206 -2.58 -5.96 5.23
C ILE A 206 -2.42 -4.62 4.52
N ASP A 207 -3.48 -4.15 3.85
CA ASP A 207 -3.56 -2.85 3.21
C ASP A 207 -4.37 -1.88 4.09
N TYR A 208 -3.95 -0.62 4.13
CA TYR A 208 -4.52 0.36 5.04
C TYR A 208 -4.65 1.74 4.40
N ILE A 209 -5.64 2.51 4.89
CA ILE A 209 -5.77 3.95 4.72
C ILE A 209 -5.84 4.53 6.14
N LEU A 210 -4.80 5.25 6.53
CA LEU A 210 -4.68 5.88 7.85
C LEU A 210 -4.60 7.40 7.66
N ALA A 211 -5.25 8.17 8.53
CA ALA A 211 -5.31 9.62 8.41
C ALA A 211 -5.11 10.30 9.76
N THR A 212 -4.52 11.50 9.75
CA THR A 212 -4.46 12.37 10.94
C THR A 212 -5.85 12.77 11.40
N ASN A 213 -5.96 13.17 12.68
CA ASN A 213 -7.22 13.65 13.26
C ASN A 213 -7.72 14.98 12.66
N ALA A 214 -6.95 15.60 11.76
CA ALA A 214 -7.40 16.73 10.97
C ALA A 214 -8.52 16.36 9.96
N PHE A 215 -8.70 15.07 9.70
CA PHE A 215 -9.74 14.58 8.79
C PHE A 215 -10.93 13.99 9.56
N GLU A 216 -12.09 14.07 8.95
CA GLU A 216 -13.25 13.24 9.23
C GLU A 216 -13.36 12.18 8.13
N ILE A 217 -13.31 10.92 8.50
CA ILE A 217 -13.52 9.81 7.56
C ILE A 217 -15.02 9.64 7.39
N GLN A 218 -15.51 9.87 6.17
CA GLN A 218 -16.94 9.86 5.86
C GLN A 218 -17.40 8.51 5.32
N GLN A 219 -16.56 7.87 4.50
CA GLN A 219 -16.84 6.57 3.89
C GLN A 219 -15.58 5.74 3.79
N PHE A 220 -15.75 4.40 3.81
CA PHE A 220 -14.72 3.43 3.49
C PHE A 220 -15.34 2.23 2.77
N ASP A 221 -14.73 1.84 1.67
CA ASP A 221 -15.09 0.64 0.91
C ASP A 221 -13.85 -0.21 0.59
N CYS A 222 -14.05 -1.52 0.63
CA CYS A 222 -13.10 -2.51 0.15
C CYS A 222 -13.70 -3.21 -1.08
N ILE A 223 -13.14 -2.97 -2.27
CA ILE A 223 -13.69 -3.44 -3.53
C ILE A 223 -13.04 -4.76 -3.92
N GLU A 224 -13.77 -5.84 -3.68
CA GLU A 224 -13.37 -7.20 -4.01
C GLU A 224 -13.57 -7.48 -5.49
N LYS A 225 -12.49 -7.50 -6.27
CA LYS A 225 -12.48 -7.88 -7.69
C LYS A 225 -11.24 -8.70 -8.02
N ASN A 226 -11.37 -9.62 -8.96
CA ASN A 226 -10.28 -10.50 -9.41
C ASN A 226 -9.33 -9.80 -10.41
N TYR A 227 -8.92 -8.55 -10.13
CA TYR A 227 -7.95 -7.81 -10.95
C TYR A 227 -6.53 -7.91 -10.38
N SER A 228 -6.44 -8.19 -9.10
CA SER A 228 -5.22 -8.35 -8.32
C SER A 228 -5.49 -9.36 -7.20
N ASP A 229 -4.46 -9.84 -6.57
CA ASP A 229 -4.53 -10.58 -5.32
C ASP A 229 -4.80 -9.68 -4.11
N HIS A 230 -4.66 -8.36 -4.26
CA HIS A 230 -5.10 -7.35 -3.31
C HIS A 230 -6.42 -6.70 -3.74
N TYR A 231 -7.23 -6.31 -2.77
CA TYR A 231 -8.47 -5.58 -2.99
C TYR A 231 -8.24 -4.07 -2.91
N MET A 232 -8.93 -3.33 -3.77
CA MET A 232 -8.82 -1.88 -3.79
C MET A 232 -9.57 -1.27 -2.61
N LEU A 233 -8.87 -0.43 -1.84
CA LEU A 233 -9.45 0.36 -0.76
C LEU A 233 -9.84 1.75 -1.28
N VAL A 234 -10.99 2.23 -0.87
CA VAL A 234 -11.51 3.57 -1.20
C VAL A 234 -12.00 4.23 0.07
N ALA A 235 -11.67 5.48 0.28
CA ALA A 235 -12.18 6.25 1.41
C ALA A 235 -12.45 7.70 1.01
N ASP A 236 -13.55 8.23 1.52
CA ASP A 236 -13.87 9.65 1.46
C ASP A 236 -13.50 10.32 2.77
N LEU A 237 -12.66 11.35 2.68
CA LEU A 237 -12.17 12.10 3.82
C LEU A 237 -12.47 13.60 3.64
N LYS A 238 -12.95 14.22 4.69
CA LYS A 238 -13.18 15.67 4.74
C LYS A 238 -12.20 16.31 5.73
N LEU A 239 -11.47 17.33 5.30
CA LEU A 239 -10.67 18.14 6.20
C LEU A 239 -11.61 18.87 7.18
N ARG A 240 -11.29 18.82 8.46
CA ARG A 240 -12.05 19.53 9.50
C ARG A 240 -11.74 21.03 9.44
N ASP A 241 -12.76 21.83 9.67
CA ASP A 241 -12.62 23.31 9.74
C ASP A 241 -11.79 23.76 10.94
#